data_44f2c8c5c8eda7f9782734577d81e17e
#
_entry.id   44f2c8c5c8eda7f9782734577d81e17e
#
_cell.length_a   1.000
_cell.length_b   1.000
_cell.length_c   1.000
_cell.angle_alpha   90.00
_cell.angle_beta   90.00
_cell.angle_gamma   90.00
#
_symmetry.space_group_name_H-M   'P 1'
#
loop_
_entity.id
_entity.type
_entity.pdbx_description
1 polymer ?
#
loop_
_entity_poly.entity_id
_entity_poly.type
_entity_poly.pdbx_seq_one_letter_code
_entity_poly.pdbx_strand_id
1 'polypeptide(L)'
;MGIPNERYSKITEKNPREICLLRGFPCAWGKCAFCDYIDDNGSRNQEQQMVEQNRQVLAQVTGELNVLEIINSGSCFELPEQTLEDIAELIREKGIQKLFFESHWIYRNRLEEMRKRMPVPIVFKIGVETFDHDFRENILNKHADFTSPAQVAEYFDSPCLMVGIQGQTREMIARDIDWLKEYFSLGTVNVYNNNTTKIRRDEELVRWFMQEYQWLLDDPAVEVLYEITDFGVG
;
A
#
# COMPACT_ATOMS: atom_id res chain seq x y z
N MET A 1 15.59 3.86 2.08
CA MET A 1 15.08 4.69 0.95
C MET A 1 15.37 6.15 1.27
N GLY A 2 15.73 6.98 0.27
CA GLY A 2 15.85 8.43 0.50
C GLY A 2 14.47 9.09 0.65
N ILE A 3 14.44 10.40 0.90
CA ILE A 3 13.20 11.18 0.84
C ILE A 3 12.66 11.06 -0.59
N PRO A 4 11.37 10.70 -0.77
CA PRO A 4 10.76 10.57 -2.10
C PRO A 4 10.90 11.86 -2.92
N ASN A 5 11.34 11.72 -4.17
CA ASN A 5 11.47 12.86 -5.07
C ASN A 5 10.14 13.19 -5.77
N GLU A 6 9.37 12.15 -6.12
CA GLU A 6 8.08 12.27 -6.78
C GLU A 6 6.97 11.82 -5.84
N ARG A 7 6.00 12.71 -5.61
CA ARG A 7 4.88 12.45 -4.67
C ARG A 7 3.52 12.46 -5.32
N TYR A 8 3.45 12.68 -6.61
CA TYR A 8 2.23 12.63 -7.41
C TYR A 8 2.49 11.94 -8.73
N SER A 9 1.56 11.08 -9.15
CA SER A 9 1.59 10.46 -10.47
C SER A 9 0.20 10.17 -11.01
N LYS A 10 0.13 9.83 -12.30
CA LYS A 10 -1.06 9.31 -12.97
C LYS A 10 -0.75 7.94 -13.55
N ILE A 11 -1.53 6.94 -13.17
CA ILE A 11 -1.54 5.63 -13.82
C ILE A 11 -2.68 5.64 -14.84
N THR A 12 -2.39 5.34 -16.09
CA THR A 12 -3.36 5.44 -17.20
C THR A 12 -3.68 4.10 -17.87
N GLU A 13 -2.78 3.13 -17.77
CA GLU A 13 -2.91 1.86 -18.49
C GLU A 13 -3.77 0.85 -17.73
N LYS A 14 -3.38 0.49 -16.50
CA LYS A 14 -4.03 -0.52 -15.68
C LYS A 14 -4.57 0.12 -14.42
N ASN A 15 -5.85 -0.08 -14.11
CA ASN A 15 -6.54 0.57 -12.99
C ASN A 15 -6.28 2.10 -12.95
N PRO A 16 -6.76 2.87 -13.95
CA PRO A 16 -6.45 4.29 -14.09
C PRO A 16 -6.82 5.09 -12.83
N ARG A 17 -5.85 5.82 -12.29
CA ARG A 17 -6.03 6.65 -11.10
C ARG A 17 -4.91 7.66 -10.92
N GLU A 18 -5.17 8.67 -10.13
CA GLU A 18 -4.17 9.61 -9.64
C GLU A 18 -3.65 9.12 -8.29
N ILE A 19 -2.34 9.18 -8.07
CA ILE A 19 -1.69 8.70 -6.85
C ILE A 19 -0.99 9.86 -6.16
N CYS A 20 -1.23 10.00 -4.84
CA CYS A 20 -0.53 10.95 -3.99
C CYS A 20 0.20 10.21 -2.86
N LEU A 21 1.52 10.41 -2.75
CA LEU A 21 2.33 9.95 -1.63
C LEU A 21 2.42 11.06 -0.60
N LEU A 22 1.67 10.94 0.48
CA LEU A 22 1.56 11.93 1.54
C LEU A 22 2.43 11.58 2.74
N ARG A 23 2.79 12.59 3.51
CA ARG A 23 3.49 12.40 4.79
C ARG A 23 2.49 12.23 5.93
N GLY A 24 2.80 11.30 6.82
CA GLY A 24 2.03 11.03 8.03
C GLY A 24 2.88 11.00 9.29
N PHE A 25 2.23 10.80 10.41
CA PHE A 25 2.87 10.48 11.68
C PHE A 25 3.51 9.08 11.62
N PRO A 26 4.40 8.74 12.56
CA PRO A 26 5.02 7.43 12.60
C PRO A 26 3.98 6.31 12.61
N CYS A 27 4.23 5.27 11.78
CA CYS A 27 3.43 4.06 11.77
C CYS A 27 3.28 3.50 13.19
N ALA A 28 2.05 3.20 13.61
CA ALA A 28 1.76 2.75 14.97
C ALA A 28 2.49 1.46 15.35
N TRP A 29 2.74 0.57 14.38
CA TRP A 29 3.61 -0.58 14.59
C TRP A 29 5.09 -0.22 14.41
N GLY A 30 5.49 0.25 13.23
CA GLY A 30 6.81 0.80 12.91
C GLY A 30 8.00 -0.15 13.12
N LYS A 31 7.79 -1.48 13.14
CA LYS A 31 8.83 -2.47 13.46
C LYS A 31 8.93 -3.62 12.44
N CYS A 32 8.30 -3.49 11.29
CA CYS A 32 8.44 -4.49 10.23
C CYS A 32 9.90 -4.58 9.80
N ALA A 33 10.43 -5.82 9.75
CA ALA A 33 11.87 -6.04 9.54
C ALA A 33 12.36 -5.61 8.13
N PHE A 34 11.44 -5.47 7.17
CA PHE A 34 11.69 -5.14 5.78
C PHE A 34 11.43 -3.65 5.43
N CYS A 35 10.81 -2.89 6.34
CA CYS A 35 10.29 -1.56 6.04
C CYS A 35 11.27 -0.46 6.47
N ASP A 36 11.67 0.40 5.56
CA ASP A 36 12.41 1.64 5.79
C ASP A 36 11.61 2.91 5.42
N TYR A 37 10.34 2.76 5.07
CA TYR A 37 9.45 3.90 4.77
C TYR A 37 9.22 4.82 5.96
N ILE A 38 9.50 4.35 7.18
CA ILE A 38 9.37 5.16 8.39
C ILE A 38 10.26 6.41 8.37
N ASP A 39 11.29 6.44 7.53
CA ASP A 39 12.19 7.56 7.39
C ASP A 39 11.48 8.81 6.79
N ASP A 40 10.37 8.61 6.09
CA ASP A 40 9.54 9.70 5.54
C ASP A 40 8.50 10.24 6.55
N ASN A 41 8.34 9.62 7.70
CA ASN A 41 7.37 10.04 8.71
C ASN A 41 7.79 11.37 9.37
N GLY A 42 6.78 12.16 9.75
CA GLY A 42 6.98 13.39 10.52
C GLY A 42 6.58 13.25 11.98
N SER A 43 7.23 14.00 12.86
CA SER A 43 6.83 14.10 14.27
C SER A 43 5.65 15.07 14.44
N ARG A 44 4.97 15.01 15.61
CA ARG A 44 3.89 15.95 15.94
C ARG A 44 4.31 17.42 15.88
N ASN A 45 5.58 17.72 16.19
CA ASN A 45 6.08 19.08 16.09
C ASN A 45 6.23 19.57 14.64
N GLN A 46 6.15 18.68 13.67
CA GLN A 46 6.22 18.97 12.24
C GLN A 46 4.83 18.91 11.56
N GLU A 47 3.76 18.76 12.33
CA GLU A 47 2.41 18.56 11.79
C GLU A 47 2.00 19.64 10.79
N GLN A 48 2.20 20.91 11.14
CA GLN A 48 1.88 22.03 10.26
C GLN A 48 2.68 22.00 8.95
N GLN A 49 3.96 21.64 9.03
CA GLN A 49 4.81 21.47 7.85
C GLN A 49 4.35 20.29 6.98
N MET A 50 3.98 19.16 7.61
CA MET A 50 3.43 18.01 6.88
C MET A 50 2.14 18.37 6.16
N VAL A 51 1.21 19.06 6.82
CA VAL A 51 -0.05 19.51 6.22
C VAL A 51 0.22 20.37 4.99
N GLU A 52 1.13 21.33 5.10
CA GLU A 52 1.48 22.21 3.97
C GLU A 52 2.12 21.43 2.81
N GLN A 53 3.02 20.49 3.08
CA GLN A 53 3.60 19.62 2.06
C GLN A 53 2.55 18.73 1.41
N ASN A 54 1.64 18.16 2.19
CA ASN A 54 0.55 17.33 1.68
C ASN A 54 -0.39 18.15 0.77
N ARG A 55 -0.71 19.39 1.13
CA ARG A 55 -1.49 20.32 0.27
C ARG A 55 -0.83 20.57 -1.07
N GLN A 56 0.50 20.73 -1.10
CA GLN A 56 1.24 20.92 -2.35
C GLN A 56 1.17 19.67 -3.26
N VAL A 57 1.14 18.47 -2.68
CA VAL A 57 0.94 17.23 -3.43
C VAL A 57 -0.51 17.14 -3.92
N LEU A 58 -1.48 17.33 -3.03
CA LEU A 58 -2.91 17.28 -3.35
C LEU A 58 -3.32 18.31 -4.41
N ALA A 59 -2.68 19.48 -4.44
CA ALA A 59 -2.93 20.52 -5.44
C ALA A 59 -2.63 20.08 -6.89
N GLN A 60 -1.88 19.00 -7.10
CA GLN A 60 -1.57 18.43 -8.41
C GLN A 60 -2.70 17.54 -8.95
N VAL A 61 -3.63 17.10 -8.11
CA VAL A 61 -4.76 16.24 -8.50
C VAL A 61 -5.68 17.00 -9.43
N THR A 62 -5.93 16.41 -10.59
CA THR A 62 -6.77 17.02 -11.64
C THR A 62 -8.22 16.51 -11.59
N GLY A 63 -8.47 15.31 -11.11
CA GLY A 63 -9.75 14.64 -11.12
C GLY A 63 -10.11 13.95 -12.45
N GLU A 64 -9.25 14.05 -13.47
CA GLU A 64 -9.53 13.50 -14.81
C GLU A 64 -9.82 11.99 -14.82
N LEU A 65 -9.23 11.25 -13.91
CA LEU A 65 -9.39 9.80 -13.82
C LEU A 65 -10.52 9.35 -12.86
N ASN A 66 -11.14 10.30 -12.14
CA ASN A 66 -12.21 10.06 -11.16
C ASN A 66 -11.85 9.07 -10.02
N VAL A 67 -10.61 8.63 -9.93
CA VAL A 67 -10.09 7.70 -8.91
C VAL A 67 -8.82 8.30 -8.31
N LEU A 68 -8.76 8.32 -6.99
CA LEU A 68 -7.61 8.81 -6.23
C LEU A 68 -7.08 7.69 -5.34
N GLU A 69 -5.77 7.50 -5.32
CA GLU A 69 -5.07 6.66 -4.36
C GLU A 69 -4.19 7.53 -3.48
N ILE A 70 -4.35 7.40 -2.18
CA ILE A 70 -3.50 8.06 -1.19
C ILE A 70 -2.64 6.99 -0.52
N ILE A 71 -1.34 7.15 -0.65
CA ILE A 71 -0.32 6.32 -0.03
C ILE A 71 0.40 7.17 1.03
N ASN A 72 0.76 6.58 2.14
CA ASN A 72 1.65 7.17 3.13
C ASN A 72 2.51 6.07 3.77
N SER A 73 3.55 6.46 4.47
CA SER A 73 4.53 5.53 5.07
C SER A 73 3.99 4.71 6.24
N GLY A 74 2.69 4.55 6.34
CA GLY A 74 2.00 3.82 7.40
C GLY A 74 0.57 3.53 7.02
N SER A 75 -0.37 3.96 7.85
CA SER A 75 -1.80 3.79 7.61
C SER A 75 -2.46 5.16 7.39
N CYS A 76 -3.56 5.21 6.67
CA CYS A 76 -4.36 6.43 6.52
C CYS A 76 -4.77 7.05 7.88
N PHE A 77 -4.79 6.26 8.96
CA PHE A 77 -5.06 6.72 10.33
C PHE A 77 -3.91 7.50 10.96
N GLU A 78 -2.74 7.52 10.35
CA GLU A 78 -1.58 8.31 10.77
C GLU A 78 -1.43 9.61 9.97
N LEU A 79 -2.34 9.90 9.05
CA LEU A 79 -2.38 11.21 8.40
C LEU A 79 -2.85 12.29 9.40
N PRO A 80 -2.32 13.53 9.31
CA PRO A 80 -2.84 14.65 10.08
C PRO A 80 -4.34 14.85 9.84
N GLU A 81 -5.06 15.24 10.88
CA GLU A 81 -6.50 15.49 10.81
C GLU A 81 -6.87 16.47 9.70
N GLN A 82 -6.13 17.57 9.61
CA GLN A 82 -6.32 18.56 8.55
C GLN A 82 -6.08 18.01 7.15
N THR A 83 -5.11 17.10 6.99
CA THR A 83 -4.87 16.44 5.68
C THR A 83 -6.06 15.58 5.28
N LEU A 84 -6.69 14.87 6.22
CA LEU A 84 -7.90 14.08 5.93
C LEU A 84 -9.10 14.97 5.55
N GLU A 85 -9.22 16.15 6.14
CA GLU A 85 -10.22 17.16 5.75
C GLU A 85 -9.94 17.70 4.34
N ASP A 86 -8.69 18.05 4.06
CA ASP A 86 -8.25 18.54 2.74
C ASP A 86 -8.51 17.49 1.64
N ILE A 87 -8.29 16.19 1.91
CA ILE A 87 -8.62 15.09 1.00
C ILE A 87 -10.14 15.02 0.73
N ALA A 88 -10.96 15.09 1.79
CA ALA A 88 -12.41 15.01 1.64
C ALA A 88 -12.97 16.22 0.85
N GLU A 89 -12.40 17.40 1.00
CA GLU A 89 -12.74 18.59 0.23
C GLU A 89 -12.32 18.44 -1.24
N LEU A 90 -11.08 18.03 -1.49
CA LEU A 90 -10.55 17.78 -2.82
C LEU A 90 -11.40 16.78 -3.61
N ILE A 91 -11.84 15.68 -2.95
CA ILE A 91 -12.71 14.68 -3.57
C ILE A 91 -14.01 15.32 -4.09
N ARG A 92 -14.63 16.22 -3.30
CA ARG A 92 -15.85 16.94 -3.72
C ARG A 92 -15.58 17.91 -4.85
N GLU A 93 -14.51 18.71 -4.75
CA GLU A 93 -14.14 19.71 -5.74
C GLU A 93 -13.79 19.12 -7.10
N LYS A 94 -13.04 18.01 -7.09
CA LYS A 94 -12.56 17.37 -8.33
C LYS A 94 -13.49 16.31 -8.88
N GLY A 95 -14.60 15.99 -8.19
CA GLY A 95 -15.56 14.98 -8.63
C GLY A 95 -14.99 13.56 -8.61
N ILE A 96 -14.03 13.28 -7.71
CA ILE A 96 -13.50 11.94 -7.50
C ILE A 96 -14.65 11.02 -7.07
N GLN A 97 -14.69 9.80 -7.60
CA GLN A 97 -15.77 8.84 -7.37
C GLN A 97 -15.34 7.63 -6.54
N LYS A 98 -14.03 7.40 -6.42
CA LYS A 98 -13.46 6.27 -5.68
C LYS A 98 -12.12 6.68 -5.05
N LEU A 99 -11.92 6.23 -3.82
CA LEU A 99 -10.68 6.46 -3.07
C LEU A 99 -10.03 5.13 -2.72
N PHE A 100 -8.73 5.02 -2.88
CA PHE A 100 -7.91 3.96 -2.32
C PHE A 100 -7.14 4.50 -1.12
N PHE A 101 -7.20 3.78 -0.01
CA PHE A 101 -6.41 4.03 1.18
C PHE A 101 -5.68 2.76 1.62
N GLU A 102 -4.50 2.92 2.16
CA GLU A 102 -3.79 1.83 2.83
C GLU A 102 -4.03 1.86 4.34
N SER A 103 -4.18 0.68 4.93
CA SER A 103 -4.28 0.56 6.38
C SER A 103 -3.63 -0.72 6.89
N HIS A 104 -2.99 -0.63 8.04
CA HIS A 104 -2.42 -1.78 8.72
C HIS A 104 -3.52 -2.59 9.44
N TRP A 105 -3.29 -3.89 9.62
CA TRP A 105 -4.20 -4.83 10.30
C TRP A 105 -4.68 -4.37 11.68
N ILE A 106 -3.83 -3.66 12.42
CA ILE A 106 -4.18 -3.13 13.76
C ILE A 106 -5.39 -2.20 13.74
N TYR A 107 -5.68 -1.58 12.60
CA TYR A 107 -6.80 -0.66 12.42
C TYR A 107 -8.07 -1.31 11.83
N ARG A 108 -8.09 -2.62 11.59
CA ARG A 108 -9.22 -3.32 10.94
C ARG A 108 -10.60 -2.98 11.50
N ASN A 109 -10.69 -2.81 12.82
CA ASN A 109 -11.96 -2.50 13.48
C ASN A 109 -12.36 -1.01 13.40
N ARG A 110 -11.51 -0.16 12.82
CA ARG A 110 -11.72 1.28 12.70
C ARG A 110 -11.99 1.75 11.28
N LEU A 111 -11.97 0.87 10.29
CA LEU A 111 -12.13 1.24 8.87
C LEU A 111 -13.45 1.97 8.61
N GLU A 112 -14.52 1.62 9.34
CA GLU A 112 -15.82 2.31 9.27
C GLU A 112 -15.77 3.78 9.71
N GLU A 113 -14.84 4.17 10.58
CA GLU A 113 -14.62 5.57 10.93
C GLU A 113 -14.19 6.37 9.70
N MET A 114 -13.25 5.79 8.92
CA MET A 114 -12.74 6.42 7.70
C MET A 114 -13.79 6.40 6.57
N ARG A 115 -14.57 5.29 6.42
CA ARG A 115 -15.68 5.22 5.45
C ARG A 115 -16.73 6.30 5.68
N LYS A 116 -17.06 6.59 6.95
CA LYS A 116 -18.02 7.67 7.30
C LYS A 116 -17.47 9.07 7.07
N ARG A 117 -16.17 9.21 7.09
CA ARG A 117 -15.48 10.50 6.92
C ARG A 117 -15.36 10.93 5.47
N MET A 118 -15.11 9.97 4.57
CA MET A 118 -14.88 10.27 3.16
C MET A 118 -16.20 10.31 2.39
N PRO A 119 -16.35 11.24 1.43
CA PRO A 119 -17.59 11.42 0.69
C PRO A 119 -17.83 10.39 -0.42
N VAL A 120 -16.90 9.43 -0.62
CA VAL A 120 -16.94 8.41 -1.67
C VAL A 120 -16.59 7.04 -1.12
N PRO A 121 -16.94 5.94 -1.82
CA PRO A 121 -16.51 4.60 -1.45
C PRO A 121 -14.97 4.50 -1.36
N ILE A 122 -14.49 3.80 -0.32
CA ILE A 122 -13.08 3.52 -0.12
C ILE A 122 -12.81 2.05 -0.42
N VAL A 123 -11.78 1.80 -1.24
CA VAL A 123 -11.11 0.51 -1.36
C VAL A 123 -9.94 0.50 -0.38
N PHE A 124 -10.00 -0.33 0.65
CA PHE A 124 -8.90 -0.45 1.61
C PHE A 124 -7.88 -1.49 1.15
N LYS A 125 -6.65 -1.02 0.95
CA LYS A 125 -5.47 -1.86 0.72
C LYS A 125 -4.82 -2.23 2.06
N ILE A 126 -4.21 -3.41 2.11
CA ILE A 126 -3.44 -3.87 3.28
C ILE A 126 -2.15 -4.54 2.83
N GLY A 127 -1.03 -4.16 3.42
CA GLY A 127 0.21 -4.94 3.32
C GLY A 127 0.07 -6.25 4.09
N VAL A 128 -0.27 -7.31 3.39
CA VAL A 128 -0.28 -8.70 3.92
C VAL A 128 1.14 -9.27 3.88
N GLU A 129 1.89 -8.94 2.86
CA GLU A 129 3.23 -9.40 2.50
C GLU A 129 3.24 -10.89 2.11
N THR A 130 2.73 -11.75 2.95
CA THR A 130 2.48 -13.18 2.72
C THR A 130 1.39 -13.68 3.65
N PHE A 131 0.62 -14.65 3.20
CA PHE A 131 -0.34 -15.35 4.06
C PHE A 131 0.33 -16.44 4.94
N ASP A 132 1.61 -16.77 4.69
CA ASP A 132 2.35 -17.66 5.59
C ASP A 132 2.58 -16.97 6.93
N HIS A 133 1.93 -17.51 7.97
CA HIS A 133 1.95 -16.94 9.32
C HIS A 133 3.36 -16.81 9.89
N ASP A 134 4.13 -17.89 9.81
CA ASP A 134 5.44 -17.93 10.45
C ASP A 134 6.44 -16.99 9.75
N PHE A 135 6.40 -16.94 8.44
CA PHE A 135 7.23 -15.99 7.70
C PHE A 135 6.81 -14.55 7.97
N ARG A 136 5.50 -14.27 7.95
CA ARG A 136 4.96 -12.93 8.19
C ARG A 136 5.29 -12.41 9.59
N GLU A 137 5.07 -13.23 10.63
CA GLU A 137 5.22 -12.77 12.02
C GLU A 137 6.65 -12.91 12.54
N ASN A 138 7.33 -14.03 12.25
CA ASN A 138 8.64 -14.31 12.84
C ASN A 138 9.81 -13.77 12.02
N ILE A 139 9.68 -13.67 10.68
CA ILE A 139 10.74 -13.16 9.81
C ILE A 139 10.50 -11.68 9.47
N LEU A 140 9.29 -11.35 9.00
CA LEU A 140 8.96 -9.97 8.60
C LEU A 140 8.52 -9.09 9.78
N ASN A 141 8.19 -9.66 10.93
CA ASN A 141 7.72 -8.96 12.12
C ASN A 141 6.56 -8.01 11.81
N LYS A 142 5.59 -8.48 11.04
CA LYS A 142 4.50 -7.65 10.50
C LYS A 142 3.47 -7.24 11.54
N HIS A 143 3.30 -8.02 12.60
CA HIS A 143 2.26 -7.81 13.63
C HIS A 143 0.85 -7.73 13.03
N ALA A 144 0.52 -8.70 12.21
CA ALA A 144 -0.76 -8.86 11.54
C ALA A 144 -1.27 -10.29 11.76
N ASP A 145 -1.91 -10.51 12.89
CA ASP A 145 -2.25 -11.81 13.50
C ASP A 145 -3.48 -12.49 12.86
N PHE A 146 -3.85 -12.16 11.64
CA PHE A 146 -4.90 -12.88 10.92
C PHE A 146 -4.50 -14.34 10.66
N THR A 147 -5.49 -15.22 10.65
CA THR A 147 -5.30 -16.67 10.54
C THR A 147 -5.64 -17.23 9.16
N SER A 148 -6.32 -16.46 8.31
CA SER A 148 -6.72 -16.90 6.97
C SER A 148 -6.93 -15.71 6.03
N PRO A 149 -6.83 -15.94 4.68
CA PRO A 149 -7.20 -14.94 3.68
C PRO A 149 -8.65 -14.48 3.80
N ALA A 150 -9.57 -15.39 4.12
CA ALA A 150 -10.98 -15.07 4.33
C ALA A 150 -11.17 -14.04 5.45
N GLN A 151 -10.42 -14.14 6.54
CA GLN A 151 -10.47 -13.17 7.63
C GLN A 151 -9.96 -11.78 7.19
N VAL A 152 -8.96 -11.72 6.33
CA VAL A 152 -8.50 -10.45 5.76
C VAL A 152 -9.58 -9.84 4.87
N ALA A 153 -10.23 -10.66 4.04
CA ALA A 153 -11.29 -10.23 3.12
C ALA A 153 -12.55 -9.71 3.81
N GLU A 154 -12.77 -10.04 5.10
CA GLU A 154 -13.86 -9.44 5.91
C GLU A 154 -13.68 -7.93 6.12
N TYR A 155 -12.46 -7.43 6.07
CA TYR A 155 -12.13 -6.04 6.40
C TYR A 155 -11.55 -5.25 5.23
N PHE A 156 -10.74 -5.89 4.40
CA PHE A 156 -9.94 -5.26 3.35
C PHE A 156 -10.30 -5.77 1.97
N ASP A 157 -10.20 -4.89 0.99
CA ASP A 157 -10.63 -5.15 -0.38
C ASP A 157 -9.46 -5.61 -1.28
N SER A 158 -8.23 -5.21 -0.95
CA SER A 158 -7.05 -5.40 -1.82
C SER A 158 -5.78 -5.66 -0.99
N PRO A 159 -5.29 -6.91 -0.92
CA PRO A 159 -4.02 -7.21 -0.27
C PRO A 159 -2.83 -6.83 -1.16
N CYS A 160 -1.75 -6.39 -0.52
CA CYS A 160 -0.43 -6.26 -1.12
C CYS A 160 0.44 -7.42 -0.64
N LEU A 161 0.89 -8.24 -1.57
CA LEU A 161 1.84 -9.31 -1.34
C LEU A 161 3.26 -8.84 -1.65
N MET A 162 4.24 -9.52 -1.08
CA MET A 162 5.66 -9.28 -1.36
C MET A 162 6.34 -10.59 -1.72
N VAL A 163 7.07 -10.60 -2.84
CA VAL A 163 7.72 -11.79 -3.37
C VAL A 163 9.21 -11.56 -3.58
N GLY A 164 9.99 -12.64 -3.52
CA GLY A 164 11.42 -12.59 -3.77
C GLY A 164 12.26 -12.21 -2.55
N ILE A 165 11.80 -12.53 -1.34
CA ILE A 165 12.56 -12.34 -0.11
C ILE A 165 13.32 -13.62 0.23
N GLN A 166 14.58 -13.50 0.67
CA GLN A 166 15.34 -14.64 1.15
C GLN A 166 14.60 -15.38 2.26
N GLY A 167 14.48 -16.69 2.09
CA GLY A 167 13.74 -17.57 3.01
C GLY A 167 12.27 -17.82 2.63
N GLN A 168 11.69 -17.07 1.68
CA GLN A 168 10.44 -17.49 1.04
C GLN A 168 10.69 -18.73 0.17
N THR A 169 9.66 -19.55 0.00
CA THR A 169 9.69 -20.68 -0.92
C THR A 169 8.73 -20.46 -2.10
N ARG A 170 8.94 -21.22 -3.18
CA ARG A 170 8.04 -21.20 -4.33
C ARG A 170 6.62 -21.61 -3.95
N GLU A 171 6.49 -22.57 -3.04
CA GLU A 171 5.19 -23.04 -2.53
C GLU A 171 4.47 -21.98 -1.70
N MET A 172 5.19 -21.17 -0.91
CA MET A 172 4.61 -20.03 -0.21
C MET A 172 4.03 -19.01 -1.19
N ILE A 173 4.83 -18.62 -2.19
CA ILE A 173 4.41 -17.64 -3.21
C ILE A 173 3.24 -18.17 -4.03
N ALA A 174 3.30 -19.44 -4.48
CA ALA A 174 2.20 -20.06 -5.23
C ALA A 174 0.88 -20.01 -4.44
N ARG A 175 0.91 -20.43 -3.19
CA ARG A 175 -0.24 -20.39 -2.29
C ARG A 175 -0.75 -18.97 -2.06
N ASP A 176 0.13 -17.99 -1.91
CA ASP A 176 -0.23 -16.59 -1.72
C ASP A 176 -0.96 -16.03 -2.96
N ILE A 177 -0.49 -16.35 -4.16
CA ILE A 177 -1.14 -15.96 -5.42
C ILE A 177 -2.49 -16.65 -5.59
N ASP A 178 -2.58 -17.96 -5.29
CA ASP A 178 -3.85 -18.70 -5.35
C ASP A 178 -4.89 -18.06 -4.43
N TRP A 179 -4.52 -17.74 -3.19
CA TRP A 179 -5.41 -17.10 -2.22
C TRP A 179 -5.75 -15.64 -2.59
N LEU A 180 -4.81 -14.90 -3.17
CA LEU A 180 -5.11 -13.59 -3.73
C LEU A 180 -6.25 -13.69 -4.75
N LYS A 181 -6.17 -14.65 -5.68
CA LYS A 181 -7.15 -14.84 -6.75
C LYS A 181 -8.48 -15.41 -6.25
N GLU A 182 -8.46 -16.21 -5.19
CA GLU A 182 -9.65 -16.85 -4.64
C GLU A 182 -10.50 -15.91 -3.80
N TYR A 183 -9.85 -15.09 -2.96
CA TYR A 183 -10.54 -14.30 -1.92
C TYR A 183 -10.70 -12.83 -2.24
N PHE A 184 -9.95 -12.28 -3.21
CA PHE A 184 -9.93 -10.85 -3.48
C PHE A 184 -10.19 -10.53 -4.95
N SER A 185 -10.92 -9.45 -5.18
CA SER A 185 -11.18 -8.93 -6.53
C SER A 185 -10.09 -8.01 -7.07
N LEU A 186 -9.22 -7.52 -6.19
CA LEU A 186 -8.07 -6.67 -6.52
C LEU A 186 -6.87 -7.08 -5.66
N GLY A 187 -5.67 -6.83 -6.16
CA GLY A 187 -4.46 -7.03 -5.36
C GLY A 187 -3.22 -6.45 -6.00
N THR A 188 -2.17 -6.34 -5.20
CA THR A 188 -0.85 -5.91 -5.65
C THR A 188 0.19 -6.95 -5.26
N VAL A 189 1.13 -7.24 -6.13
CA VAL A 189 2.29 -8.09 -5.85
C VAL A 189 3.56 -7.25 -6.04
N ASN A 190 4.23 -6.96 -4.95
CA ASN A 190 5.49 -6.22 -4.95
C ASN A 190 6.66 -7.20 -5.04
N VAL A 191 7.50 -7.05 -6.05
CA VAL A 191 8.79 -7.73 -6.10
C VAL A 191 9.75 -6.98 -5.18
N TYR A 192 10.23 -7.67 -4.13
CA TYR A 192 11.05 -7.04 -3.11
C TYR A 192 12.36 -6.47 -3.67
N ASN A 193 12.63 -5.23 -3.36
CA ASN A 193 13.88 -4.54 -3.67
C ASN A 193 14.68 -4.30 -2.38
N ASN A 194 16.01 -4.54 -2.44
CA ASN A 194 16.89 -4.30 -1.30
C ASN A 194 16.82 -2.83 -0.87
N ASN A 195 16.70 -2.63 0.42
CA ASN A 195 16.66 -1.32 1.05
C ASN A 195 17.63 -1.23 2.23
N THR A 196 17.46 -0.27 3.13
CA THR A 196 18.36 -0.04 4.26
C THR A 196 18.26 -1.11 5.36
N THR A 197 17.23 -1.95 5.34
CA THR A 197 17.01 -3.00 6.34
C THR A 197 17.96 -4.20 6.15
N LYS A 198 17.83 -5.21 7.02
CA LYS A 198 18.61 -6.44 6.95
C LYS A 198 17.99 -7.51 6.05
N ILE A 199 16.72 -7.37 5.69
CA ILE A 199 16.04 -8.29 4.77
C ILE A 199 16.71 -8.19 3.40
N ARG A 200 16.84 -9.32 2.69
CA ARG A 200 17.50 -9.37 1.40
C ARG A 200 16.65 -10.04 0.35
N ARG A 201 16.77 -9.53 -0.87
CA ARG A 201 16.16 -10.08 -2.08
C ARG A 201 16.84 -11.40 -2.46
N ASP A 202 16.03 -12.34 -2.91
CA ASP A 202 16.44 -13.59 -3.52
C ASP A 202 16.29 -13.49 -5.04
N GLU A 203 17.40 -13.31 -5.73
CA GLU A 203 17.40 -13.11 -7.18
C GLU A 203 16.97 -14.35 -7.98
N GLU A 204 17.19 -15.56 -7.45
CA GLU A 204 16.75 -16.79 -8.11
C GLU A 204 15.23 -16.93 -8.00
N LEU A 205 14.70 -16.67 -6.82
CA LEU A 205 13.26 -16.71 -6.55
C LEU A 205 12.52 -15.65 -7.37
N VAL A 206 13.08 -14.44 -7.49
CA VAL A 206 12.53 -13.37 -8.33
C VAL A 206 12.50 -13.79 -9.80
N ARG A 207 13.62 -14.32 -10.35
CA ARG A 207 13.61 -14.78 -11.74
C ARG A 207 12.59 -15.87 -11.99
N TRP A 208 12.46 -16.83 -11.05
CA TRP A 208 11.42 -17.85 -11.13
C TRP A 208 10.01 -17.23 -11.13
N PHE A 209 9.73 -16.32 -10.20
CA PHE A 209 8.45 -15.64 -10.11
C PHE A 209 8.10 -14.91 -11.41
N MET A 210 9.03 -14.14 -11.95
CA MET A 210 8.82 -13.40 -13.19
C MET A 210 8.52 -14.30 -14.40
N GLN A 211 9.04 -15.52 -14.42
CA GLN A 211 8.76 -16.49 -15.48
C GLN A 211 7.44 -17.21 -15.28
N GLU A 212 7.20 -17.71 -14.08
CA GLU A 212 6.03 -18.50 -13.73
C GLU A 212 4.74 -17.69 -13.72
N TYR A 213 4.82 -16.44 -13.23
CA TYR A 213 3.68 -15.55 -13.04
C TYR A 213 3.61 -14.39 -14.03
N GLN A 214 4.26 -14.50 -15.18
CA GLN A 214 4.21 -13.46 -16.22
C GLN A 214 2.76 -13.10 -16.62
N TRP A 215 1.85 -14.06 -16.58
CA TRP A 215 0.45 -13.87 -16.88
C TRP A 215 -0.28 -12.88 -15.97
N LEU A 216 0.23 -12.62 -14.76
CA LEU A 216 -0.31 -11.58 -13.86
C LEU A 216 -0.20 -10.17 -14.45
N LEU A 217 0.72 -9.94 -15.37
CA LEU A 217 0.84 -8.65 -16.05
C LEU A 217 -0.39 -8.32 -16.90
N ASP A 218 -1.05 -9.36 -17.44
CA ASP A 218 -2.26 -9.24 -18.24
C ASP A 218 -3.55 -9.33 -17.41
N ASP A 219 -3.44 -9.69 -16.12
CA ASP A 219 -4.60 -9.80 -15.22
C ASP A 219 -5.06 -8.40 -14.77
N PRO A 220 -6.29 -7.96 -15.12
CA PRO A 220 -6.75 -6.62 -14.76
C PRO A 220 -6.96 -6.41 -13.26
N ALA A 221 -7.04 -7.49 -12.47
CA ALA A 221 -7.29 -7.45 -11.04
C ALA A 221 -6.00 -7.36 -10.20
N VAL A 222 -4.83 -7.66 -10.79
CA VAL A 222 -3.56 -7.74 -10.06
C VAL A 222 -2.53 -6.80 -10.64
N GLU A 223 -1.99 -5.92 -9.83
CA GLU A 223 -0.85 -5.07 -10.18
C GLU A 223 0.44 -5.74 -9.73
N VAL A 224 1.41 -5.89 -10.62
CA VAL A 224 2.73 -6.41 -10.29
C VAL A 224 3.73 -5.27 -10.38
N LEU A 225 4.42 -4.98 -9.29
CA LEU A 225 5.40 -3.91 -9.19
C LEU A 225 6.79 -4.51 -9.05
N TYR A 226 7.64 -4.25 -10.04
CA TYR A 226 9.02 -4.74 -10.08
C TYR A 226 10.01 -3.76 -9.49
N GLU A 227 9.71 -2.48 -9.64
CA GLU A 227 10.53 -1.38 -9.15
C GLU A 227 9.74 -0.52 -8.16
N ILE A 228 10.45 0.13 -7.28
CA ILE A 228 9.86 1.03 -6.27
C ILE A 228 9.16 2.24 -6.88
N THR A 229 9.45 2.54 -8.13
CA THR A 229 8.91 3.69 -8.88
C THR A 229 7.80 3.30 -9.86
N ASP A 230 7.35 2.05 -9.87
CA ASP A 230 6.32 1.59 -10.83
C ASP A 230 4.96 2.30 -10.65
N PHE A 231 4.68 2.82 -9.46
CA PHE A 231 3.54 3.72 -9.25
C PHE A 231 3.82 5.19 -9.63
N GLY A 232 5.02 5.50 -10.11
CA GLY A 232 5.43 6.86 -10.47
C GLY A 232 5.61 7.80 -9.27
N VAL A 233 5.59 7.28 -8.05
CA VAL A 233 5.91 7.98 -6.81
C VAL A 233 6.97 7.20 -6.03
N GLY A 234 7.84 7.90 -5.27
CA GLY A 234 8.90 7.27 -4.49
C GLY A 234 10.20 8.04 -4.46
#